data_4f5f6746b79d9f6218c8aafc2e4a8262
#
_entry.id   4f5f6746b79d9f6218c8aafc2e4a8262
#
_cell.length_a   1.000
_cell.length_b   1.000
_cell.length_c   1.000
_cell.angle_alpha   90.00
_cell.angle_beta   90.00
_cell.angle_gamma   90.00
#
_symmetry.space_group_name_H-M   'P 1'
#
loop_
_entity.id
_entity.type
_entity.pdbx_description
1 polymer ?
#
loop_
_entity_poly.entity_id
_entity_poly.type
_entity_poly.pdbx_seq_one_letter_code
_entity_poly.pdbx_strand_id
1 'polypeptide(L)'
;CAFCRRLEPELEKLQDVTIHTFLVPFQGHALPQAVWCAADRTKAWRDLMLHGDASALGAQADCSTPLDRNLQLARQLRVNGTPTLIYADGLRTDGYVDAPEVERRLAAATVRTGAQAAGPTLVEEKSP
;
A
#
# COMPACT_ATOMS: atom_id res chain seq x y z
N CYS A 1 -4.55 8.32 -7.25
CA CYS A 1 -4.36 7.16 -8.13
C CYS A 1 -5.66 6.36 -8.21
N ALA A 2 -6.29 6.37 -9.37
CA ALA A 2 -7.59 5.70 -9.56
C ALA A 2 -7.48 4.18 -9.39
N PHE A 3 -6.41 3.57 -9.89
CA PHE A 3 -6.22 2.14 -9.76
C PHE A 3 -5.88 1.73 -8.32
N CYS A 4 -5.22 2.58 -7.57
CA CYS A 4 -4.99 2.34 -6.16
C CYS A 4 -6.32 2.32 -5.40
N ARG A 5 -7.20 3.26 -5.71
CA ARG A 5 -8.54 3.30 -5.10
C ARG A 5 -9.38 2.09 -5.47
N ARG A 6 -9.22 1.58 -6.70
CA ARG A 6 -9.90 0.34 -7.11
C ARG A 6 -9.36 -0.89 -6.39
N LEU A 7 -8.08 -0.87 -6.06
CA LEU A 7 -7.44 -2.00 -5.38
C LEU A 7 -7.86 -2.11 -3.91
N GLU A 8 -8.03 -0.99 -3.21
CA GLU A 8 -8.30 -1.03 -1.77
C GLU A 8 -9.50 -1.89 -1.37
N PRO A 9 -10.67 -1.84 -2.06
CA PRO A 9 -11.76 -2.76 -1.74
C PRO A 9 -11.39 -4.23 -1.91
N GLU A 10 -10.51 -4.54 -2.86
CA GLU A 10 -10.05 -5.92 -3.05
C GLU A 10 -9.17 -6.36 -1.88
N LEU A 11 -8.30 -5.49 -1.38
CA LEU A 11 -7.46 -5.79 -0.22
C LEU A 11 -8.29 -5.98 1.04
N GLU A 12 -9.41 -5.27 1.17
CA GLU A 12 -10.33 -5.43 2.30
C GLU A 12 -10.96 -6.81 2.36
N LYS A 13 -11.06 -7.51 1.25
CA LYS A 13 -11.61 -8.87 1.20
C LYS A 13 -10.66 -9.93 1.71
N LEU A 14 -9.38 -9.61 1.84
CA LEU A 14 -8.35 -10.57 2.26
C LEU A 14 -8.41 -10.82 3.75
N GLN A 15 -8.08 -12.05 4.15
CA GLN A 15 -8.01 -12.46 5.55
C GLN A 15 -6.64 -13.06 5.85
N ASP A 16 -6.23 -12.99 7.11
CA ASP A 16 -4.98 -13.59 7.58
C ASP A 16 -3.76 -13.11 6.80
N VAL A 17 -3.71 -11.82 6.51
CA VAL A 17 -2.62 -11.20 5.78
C VAL A 17 -2.18 -9.93 6.50
N THR A 18 -0.89 -9.68 6.50
CA THR A 18 -0.33 -8.40 6.96
C THR A 18 0.03 -7.56 5.75
N ILE A 19 -0.48 -6.35 5.69
CA ILE A 19 -0.23 -5.42 4.61
C ILE A 19 0.60 -4.26 5.15
N HIS A 20 1.80 -4.11 4.60
CA HIS A 20 2.64 -2.95 4.86
C HIS A 20 2.51 -2.01 3.67
N THR A 21 2.01 -0.82 3.91
CA THR A 21 1.73 0.10 2.83
C THR A 21 2.70 1.28 2.86
N PHE A 22 3.36 1.52 1.73
CA PHE A 22 4.32 2.60 1.58
C PHE A 22 3.73 3.66 0.65
N LEU A 23 3.61 4.89 1.14
CA LEU A 23 3.20 6.01 0.31
C LEU A 23 4.36 6.45 -0.57
N VAL A 24 4.13 6.55 -1.86
CA VAL A 24 5.12 7.02 -2.82
C VAL A 24 4.58 8.25 -3.54
N PRO A 25 5.28 9.37 -3.50
CA PRO A 25 4.74 10.64 -4.02
C PRO A 25 4.95 10.78 -5.53
N PHE A 26 4.52 9.79 -6.33
CA PHE A 26 4.65 9.86 -7.78
C PHE A 26 3.82 10.99 -8.40
N GLN A 27 2.74 11.38 -7.75
CA GLN A 27 1.85 12.43 -8.23
C GLN A 27 1.93 13.69 -7.36
N GLY A 28 3.02 13.85 -6.62
CA GLY A 28 3.25 14.99 -5.75
C GLY A 28 3.17 14.61 -4.27
N HIS A 29 3.67 15.51 -3.44
CA HIS A 29 3.83 15.25 -2.01
C HIS A 29 2.62 15.65 -1.17
N ALA A 30 1.78 16.56 -1.66
CA ALA A 30 0.77 17.20 -0.82
C ALA A 30 -0.22 16.22 -0.21
N LEU A 31 -0.83 15.37 -1.02
CA LEU A 31 -1.84 14.43 -0.54
C LEU A 31 -1.24 13.30 0.33
N PRO A 32 -0.17 12.63 -0.12
CA PRO A 32 0.46 11.61 0.74
C PRO A 32 0.97 12.19 2.07
N GLN A 33 1.49 13.41 2.06
CA GLN A 33 1.94 14.06 3.29
C GLN A 33 0.77 14.34 4.23
N ALA A 34 -0.35 14.81 3.70
CA ALA A 34 -1.54 15.05 4.51
C ALA A 34 -2.06 13.76 5.16
N VAL A 35 -2.04 12.66 4.43
CA VAL A 35 -2.43 11.35 4.97
C VAL A 35 -1.45 10.91 6.06
N TRP A 36 -0.15 11.00 5.79
CA TRP A 36 0.85 10.57 6.76
C TRP A 36 0.79 11.39 8.04
N CYS A 37 0.58 12.68 7.92
CA CYS A 37 0.56 13.61 9.06
C CYS A 37 -0.80 13.70 9.76
N ALA A 38 -1.81 12.98 9.29
CA ALA A 38 -3.11 12.96 9.96
C ALA A 38 -2.98 12.33 11.35
N ALA A 39 -3.83 12.74 12.27
CA ALA A 39 -3.83 12.23 13.64
C ALA A 39 -4.01 10.71 13.68
N ASP A 40 -4.91 10.20 12.85
CA ASP A 40 -5.10 8.76 12.64
C ASP A 40 -4.89 8.48 11.15
N ARG A 41 -3.66 8.16 10.77
CA ARG A 41 -3.32 8.03 9.36
C ARG A 41 -3.95 6.81 8.70
N THR A 42 -4.16 5.75 9.44
CA THR A 42 -4.84 4.56 8.91
C THR A 42 -6.28 4.89 8.55
N LYS A 43 -6.98 5.58 9.44
CA LYS A 43 -8.34 6.03 9.16
C LYS A 43 -8.38 7.02 8.00
N ALA A 44 -7.46 7.98 7.99
CA ALA A 44 -7.38 8.97 6.91
C ALA A 44 -7.19 8.30 5.55
N TRP A 45 -6.31 7.31 5.49
CA TRP A 45 -6.07 6.53 4.27
C TRP A 45 -7.32 5.76 3.85
N ARG A 46 -7.95 5.03 4.77
CA ARG A 46 -9.14 4.25 4.47
C ARG A 46 -10.29 5.12 4.00
N ASP A 47 -10.55 6.23 4.69
CA ASP A 47 -11.61 7.15 4.31
C ASP A 47 -11.36 7.72 2.92
N LEU A 48 -10.13 8.11 2.63
CA LEU A 48 -9.78 8.67 1.33
C LEU A 48 -9.90 7.62 0.23
N MET A 49 -9.35 6.45 0.43
CA MET A 49 -9.25 5.45 -0.63
C MET A 49 -10.54 4.67 -0.85
N LEU A 50 -11.27 4.36 0.22
CA LEU A 50 -12.50 3.59 0.11
C LEU A 50 -13.73 4.46 -0.17
N HIS A 51 -13.73 5.68 0.33
CA HIS A 51 -14.92 6.53 0.28
C HIS A 51 -14.70 7.88 -0.39
N GLY A 52 -13.49 8.20 -0.80
CA GLY A 52 -13.16 9.51 -1.35
C GLY A 52 -13.29 10.64 -0.33
N ASP A 53 -13.29 10.31 0.94
CA ASP A 53 -13.51 11.26 2.03
C ASP A 53 -12.17 11.80 2.54
N ALA A 54 -11.92 13.08 2.30
CA ALA A 54 -10.71 13.77 2.73
C ALA A 54 -10.89 14.56 4.03
N SER A 55 -12.01 14.40 4.73
CA SER A 55 -12.31 15.22 5.90
C SER A 55 -11.35 15.00 7.07
N ALA A 56 -10.70 13.85 7.15
CA ALA A 56 -9.71 13.56 8.18
C ALA A 56 -8.34 14.19 7.89
N LEU A 57 -8.15 14.76 6.70
CA LEU A 57 -6.88 15.39 6.31
C LEU A 57 -6.86 16.82 6.82
N GLY A 58 -5.93 17.10 7.71
CA GLY A 58 -5.77 18.45 8.26
C GLY A 58 -4.97 19.37 7.36
N ALA A 59 -5.00 20.64 7.71
CA ALA A 59 -4.22 21.65 7.00
C ALA A 59 -2.73 21.60 7.38
N GLN A 60 -2.43 21.07 8.55
CA GLN A 60 -1.06 21.00 9.02
C GLN A 60 -0.40 19.75 8.44
N ALA A 61 0.52 19.95 7.58
CA ALA A 61 1.19 18.85 6.91
C ALA A 61 2.71 18.89 7.10
N ASP A 62 3.16 19.40 8.25
CA ASP A 62 4.58 19.61 8.48
C ASP A 62 5.23 18.58 9.39
N CYS A 63 4.68 17.39 9.50
CA CYS A 63 5.34 16.34 10.26
C CYS A 63 6.46 15.71 9.42
N SER A 64 7.36 15.03 10.10
CA SER A 64 8.40 14.25 9.42
C SER A 64 7.77 13.07 8.68
N THR A 65 8.11 12.87 7.43
CA THR A 65 7.53 11.80 6.61
C THR A 65 8.62 10.94 5.98
N PRO A 66 8.29 9.67 5.65
CA PRO A 66 9.21 8.80 4.92
C PRO A 66 9.07 8.90 3.40
N LEU A 67 8.40 9.92 2.87
CA LEU A 67 8.04 9.96 1.45
C LEU A 67 9.25 9.94 0.52
N ASP A 68 10.29 10.71 0.82
CA ASP A 68 11.48 10.74 -0.03
C ASP A 68 12.24 9.42 0.03
N ARG A 69 12.31 8.81 1.19
CA ARG A 69 12.90 7.49 1.37
C ARG A 69 12.11 6.43 0.59
N ASN A 70 10.79 6.51 0.65
CA ASN A 70 9.92 5.59 -0.08
C ASN A 70 10.09 5.76 -1.58
N LEU A 71 10.20 6.99 -2.06
CA LEU A 71 10.47 7.25 -3.47
C LEU A 71 11.80 6.66 -3.91
N GLN A 72 12.83 6.81 -3.09
CA GLN A 72 14.14 6.25 -3.38
C GLN A 72 14.08 4.71 -3.41
N LEU A 73 13.37 4.10 -2.46
CA LEU A 73 13.17 2.65 -2.45
C LEU A 73 12.44 2.18 -3.70
N ALA A 74 11.40 2.90 -4.11
CA ALA A 74 10.66 2.57 -5.33
C ALA A 74 11.59 2.58 -6.55
N ARG A 75 12.47 3.58 -6.64
CA ARG A 75 13.45 3.65 -7.73
C ARG A 75 14.42 2.48 -7.71
N GLN A 76 14.91 2.13 -6.54
CA GLN A 76 15.82 0.98 -6.38
C GLN A 76 15.17 -0.32 -6.81
N LEU A 77 13.89 -0.47 -6.51
CA LEU A 77 13.11 -1.66 -6.87
C LEU A 77 12.51 -1.58 -8.27
N ARG A 78 12.78 -0.49 -9.00
CA ARG A 78 12.22 -0.24 -10.33
C ARG A 78 10.68 -0.27 -10.32
N VAL A 79 10.09 0.26 -9.27
CA VAL A 79 8.65 0.47 -9.19
C VAL A 79 8.37 1.80 -9.87
N ASN A 80 7.68 1.75 -11.00
CA ASN A 80 7.45 2.93 -11.84
C ASN A 80 6.02 3.45 -11.78
N GLY A 81 5.18 2.82 -11.02
CA GLY A 81 3.79 3.23 -10.88
C GLY A 81 3.13 2.56 -9.71
N THR A 82 1.89 2.96 -9.46
CA THR A 82 1.07 2.46 -8.37
C THR A 82 -0.30 2.01 -8.90
N PRO A 83 -0.91 1.02 -8.27
CA PRO A 83 -0.40 0.25 -7.16
C PRO A 83 0.63 -0.78 -7.60
N THR A 84 1.56 -1.13 -6.72
CA THR A 84 2.48 -2.24 -6.91
C THR A 84 2.46 -3.08 -5.64
N LEU A 85 2.24 -4.37 -5.78
CA LEU A 85 2.22 -5.31 -4.67
C LEU A 85 3.47 -6.18 -4.74
N ILE A 86 4.16 -6.32 -3.62
CA ILE A 86 5.34 -7.19 -3.51
C ILE A 86 5.03 -8.25 -2.46
N TYR A 87 5.19 -9.50 -2.85
CA TYR A 87 4.83 -10.65 -2.02
C TYR A 87 6.05 -11.18 -1.28
N ALA A 88 5.82 -12.06 -0.30
CA ALA A 88 6.88 -12.56 0.57
C ALA A 88 8.00 -13.29 -0.17
N ASP A 89 7.73 -13.84 -1.35
CA ASP A 89 8.74 -14.49 -2.19
C ASP A 89 9.53 -13.52 -3.08
N GLY A 90 9.26 -12.22 -2.98
CA GLY A 90 9.91 -11.20 -3.79
C GLY A 90 9.27 -10.99 -5.16
N LEU A 91 8.30 -11.80 -5.55
CA LEU A 91 7.54 -11.56 -6.77
C LEU A 91 6.57 -10.41 -6.57
N ARG A 92 6.15 -9.81 -7.66
CA ARG A 92 5.27 -8.64 -7.57
C ARG A 92 4.21 -8.63 -8.66
N THR A 93 3.16 -7.87 -8.41
CA THR A 93 2.19 -7.50 -9.43
C THR A 93 2.21 -6.00 -9.59
N ASP A 94 2.21 -5.53 -10.83
CA ASP A 94 2.16 -4.12 -11.15
C ASP A 94 0.75 -3.78 -11.64
N GLY A 95 0.18 -2.74 -11.05
CA GLY A 95 -1.18 -2.32 -11.39
C GLY A 95 -2.25 -3.03 -10.58
N TYR A 96 -3.49 -2.80 -10.97
CA TYR A 96 -4.65 -3.38 -10.31
C TYR A 96 -4.71 -4.89 -10.51
N VAL A 97 -4.99 -5.60 -9.42
CA VAL A 97 -5.36 -7.03 -9.45
C VAL A 97 -6.52 -7.23 -8.47
N ASP A 98 -7.39 -8.19 -8.77
CA ASP A 98 -8.52 -8.48 -7.89
C ASP A 98 -8.13 -9.39 -6.73
N ALA A 99 -9.01 -9.52 -5.75
CA ALA A 99 -8.75 -10.31 -4.56
C ALA A 99 -8.39 -11.77 -4.86
N PRO A 100 -9.09 -12.49 -5.77
CA PRO A 100 -8.70 -13.85 -6.08
C PRO A 100 -7.28 -13.97 -6.63
N GLU A 101 -6.83 -13.01 -7.45
CA GLU A 101 -5.47 -13.03 -7.95
C GLU A 101 -4.46 -12.78 -6.83
N VAL A 102 -4.74 -11.82 -5.94
CA VAL A 102 -3.89 -11.57 -4.78
C VAL A 102 -3.79 -12.82 -3.92
N GLU A 103 -4.90 -13.49 -3.67
CA GLU A 103 -4.92 -14.73 -2.89
C GLU A 103 -4.06 -15.81 -3.53
N ARG A 104 -4.12 -15.96 -4.85
CA ARG A 104 -3.26 -16.93 -5.56
C ARG A 104 -1.79 -16.60 -5.38
N ARG A 105 -1.44 -15.31 -5.47
CA ARG A 105 -0.05 -14.86 -5.31
C ARG A 105 0.45 -15.05 -3.88
N LEU A 106 -0.40 -14.80 -2.89
CA LEU A 106 -0.07 -15.02 -1.49
C LEU A 106 0.15 -16.51 -1.21
N ALA A 107 -0.70 -17.37 -1.72
CA ALA A 107 -0.56 -18.81 -1.56
C ALA A 107 0.73 -19.32 -2.23
N ALA A 108 1.02 -18.86 -3.44
CA ALA A 108 2.25 -19.23 -4.15
C ALA A 108 3.50 -18.75 -3.40
N ALA A 109 3.45 -17.56 -2.82
CA ALA A 109 4.56 -17.01 -2.05
C ALA A 109 4.82 -17.86 -0.79
N THR A 110 3.77 -18.30 -0.11
CA THR A 110 3.89 -19.16 1.07
C THR A 110 4.56 -20.48 0.72
N VAL A 111 4.17 -21.10 -0.38
CA VAL A 111 4.78 -22.36 -0.84
C VAL A 111 6.25 -22.14 -1.19
N ARG A 112 6.57 -21.06 -1.94
CA ARG A 112 7.93 -20.79 -2.38
C ARG A 112 8.91 -20.51 -1.24
N THR A 113 8.46 -19.81 -0.23
CA THR A 113 9.32 -19.40 0.88
C THR A 113 9.34 -20.43 2.01
N GLY A 114 8.40 -21.37 2.03
CA GLY A 114 8.20 -22.24 3.16
C GLY A 114 7.69 -21.50 4.39
N ALA A 115 7.22 -20.27 4.22
CA ALA A 115 6.78 -19.41 5.32
C ALA A 115 5.38 -19.80 5.75
N GLN A 116 5.29 -20.73 6.68
CA GLN A 116 3.99 -21.23 7.10
C GLN A 116 3.51 -20.65 8.41
N ALA A 117 4.38 -20.34 9.30
CA ALA A 117 4.03 -19.95 10.66
C ALA A 117 3.57 -18.50 10.74
N ALA A 118 4.10 -17.63 9.88
CA ALA A 118 3.81 -16.19 9.93
C ALA A 118 2.61 -15.78 9.10
N GLY A 119 2.10 -16.67 8.27
CA GLY A 119 1.09 -16.32 7.29
C GLY A 119 1.67 -15.46 6.15
N PRO A 120 0.90 -15.26 5.08
CA PRO A 120 1.36 -14.46 3.95
C PRO A 120 1.51 -13.00 4.36
N THR A 121 2.52 -12.35 3.77
CA THR A 121 2.74 -10.91 3.95
C THR A 121 2.68 -10.24 2.61
N LEU A 122 1.87 -9.20 2.51
CA LEU A 122 1.76 -8.35 1.36
C LEU A 122 2.40 -7.02 1.69
N VAL A 123 3.32 -6.55 0.86
CA VAL A 123 3.94 -5.24 1.02
C VAL A 123 3.42 -4.32 -0.06
N GLU A 124 2.84 -3.22 0.35
CA GLU A 124 2.27 -2.24 -0.51
C GLU A 124 2.62 -0.86 0.03
N GLU A 125 2.34 0.12 -0.73
CA GLU A 125 2.77 1.37 -0.57
C GLU A 125 2.26 2.25 0.47
N LYS A 126 2.17 2.22 1.69
CA LYS A 126 1.85 3.24 2.61
C LYS A 126 2.13 2.72 3.94
N SER A 127 2.78 3.23 4.76
CA SER A 127 3.04 2.73 6.08
C SER A 127 2.30 3.59 7.06
N PRO A 128 1.44 3.03 7.82
CA PRO A 128 0.75 3.80 8.83
C PRO A 128 1.71 4.29 9.89
#